data_da388a10c68c8c75dfd421f7c57f1773
#
_entry.id   da388a10c68c8c75dfd421f7c57f1773
#
_cell.length_a   1.000
_cell.length_b   1.000
_cell.length_c   1.000
_cell.angle_alpha   90.00
_cell.angle_beta   90.00
_cell.angle_gamma   90.00
#
_symmetry.space_group_name_H-M   'P 1'
#
loop_
_entity.id
_entity.type
_entity.pdbx_description
1 polymer ?
#
loop_
_entity_poly.entity_id
_entity_poly.type
_entity_poly.pdbx_seq_one_letter_code
_entity_poly.pdbx_strand_id
1 'polypeptide(L)'
;MTANKGTLSVLPRTPEFVDSKNLYTTRVYDGKAVDLTPATDGDGTVSRVITNRETNEVLTSDPVDVGEYRVVYSVSEGKNYTEGSVSYDFAITQAPLVITAEDKNVVFGAKAPEYTVVYDGFVNGETEAVLTGTLVVTCDYKEESREYTYEIIPSGLSAKNYAIAWKNGVL
;
A
#
# COMPACT_ATOMS: atom_id res chain seq x y z
N MET A 1 3.94 17.05 72.49
CA MET A 1 3.65 17.47 71.10
C MET A 1 3.63 16.25 70.23
N THR A 2 2.44 15.80 69.80
CA THR A 2 2.29 14.70 68.87
C THR A 2 2.49 15.25 67.45
N ALA A 3 3.57 14.84 66.78
CA ALA A 3 3.77 15.20 65.37
C ALA A 3 2.71 14.57 64.53
N ASN A 4 1.91 15.42 63.86
CA ASN A 4 0.89 14.97 62.92
C ASN A 4 1.62 14.45 61.65
N LYS A 5 1.60 13.14 61.40
CA LYS A 5 2.20 12.55 60.20
C LYS A 5 1.30 12.89 58.99
N GLY A 6 1.82 13.72 58.12
CA GLY A 6 1.20 13.95 56.81
C GLY A 6 1.27 12.67 55.97
N THR A 7 0.25 12.42 55.14
CA THR A 7 0.24 11.32 54.17
C THR A 7 0.54 11.84 52.80
N LEU A 8 1.56 11.31 52.14
CA LEU A 8 1.84 11.56 50.73
C LEU A 8 1.12 10.51 49.88
N SER A 9 0.23 10.90 49.01
CA SER A 9 -0.38 10.03 47.99
C SER A 9 0.29 10.26 46.64
N VAL A 10 0.72 9.19 46.04
CA VAL A 10 1.17 9.19 44.64
C VAL A 10 0.06 8.58 43.79
N LEU A 11 -0.47 9.37 42.84
CA LEU A 11 -1.54 8.94 41.95
C LEU A 11 -0.98 8.39 40.65
N PRO A 12 -1.67 7.40 40.02
CA PRO A 12 -1.32 6.94 38.69
C PRO A 12 -1.38 8.09 37.66
N ARG A 13 -0.52 8.02 36.65
CA ARG A 13 -0.46 8.94 35.51
C ARG A 13 -1.18 8.33 34.30
N THR A 14 -1.77 9.16 33.44
CA THR A 14 -2.25 8.72 32.14
C THR A 14 -1.08 8.32 31.25
N PRO A 15 -1.13 7.17 30.54
CA PRO A 15 -0.06 6.76 29.65
C PRO A 15 0.01 7.67 28.42
N GLU A 16 1.21 7.85 27.90
CA GLU A 16 1.45 8.51 26.61
C GLU A 16 1.71 7.47 25.53
N PHE A 17 1.19 7.74 24.33
CA PHE A 17 1.47 6.95 23.13
C PHE A 17 2.31 7.79 22.17
N VAL A 18 3.37 7.21 21.65
CA VAL A 18 4.27 7.89 20.72
C VAL A 18 4.09 7.31 19.33
N ASP A 19 3.70 8.16 18.37
CA ASP A 19 3.72 7.79 16.95
C ASP A 19 5.12 7.93 16.37
N SER A 20 6.01 7.00 16.75
CA SER A 20 7.38 6.92 16.22
C SER A 20 7.44 6.41 14.77
N LYS A 21 6.32 5.95 14.22
CA LYS A 21 6.21 5.34 12.88
C LYS A 21 5.55 6.26 11.86
N ASN A 22 5.18 7.49 12.24
CA ASN A 22 4.44 8.44 11.39
C ASN A 22 3.17 7.81 10.80
N LEU A 23 2.35 7.19 11.65
CA LEU A 23 1.14 6.46 11.23
C LEU A 23 0.05 7.35 10.62
N TYR A 24 0.13 8.66 10.80
CA TYR A 24 -0.80 9.62 10.16
C TYR A 24 -0.54 9.85 8.67
N THR A 25 0.55 9.32 8.13
CA THR A 25 0.94 9.59 6.75
C THR A 25 0.43 8.54 5.80
N THR A 26 -0.03 9.00 4.63
CA THR A 26 -0.27 8.12 3.49
C THR A 26 1.04 7.48 3.04
N ARG A 27 1.02 6.18 2.79
CA ARG A 27 2.15 5.39 2.28
C ARG A 27 1.84 4.91 0.87
N VAL A 28 2.84 4.85 0.04
CA VAL A 28 2.73 4.16 -1.25
C VAL A 28 3.03 2.67 -1.02
N TYR A 29 2.28 1.80 -1.69
CA TYR A 29 2.50 0.36 -1.67
C TYR A 29 3.96 0.01 -2.00
N ASP A 30 4.59 -0.78 -1.17
CA ASP A 30 5.98 -1.26 -1.34
C ASP A 30 6.11 -2.79 -1.17
N GLY A 31 4.97 -3.49 -1.09
CA GLY A 31 4.89 -4.94 -0.90
C GLY A 31 5.26 -5.41 0.52
N LYS A 32 5.38 -4.50 1.48
CA LYS A 32 5.75 -4.82 2.87
C LYS A 32 4.64 -4.44 3.84
N ALA A 33 4.54 -5.22 4.92
CA ALA A 33 3.62 -4.91 6.00
C ALA A 33 3.99 -3.58 6.69
N VAL A 34 2.98 -2.79 7.04
CA VAL A 34 3.18 -1.58 7.85
C VAL A 34 3.52 -2.00 9.27
N ASP A 35 4.66 -1.52 9.79
CA ASP A 35 5.03 -1.79 11.19
C ASP A 35 4.10 -1.01 12.15
N LEU A 36 3.16 -1.72 12.75
CA LEU A 36 2.21 -1.19 13.73
C LEU A 36 2.57 -1.59 15.16
N THR A 37 3.85 -1.74 15.48
CA THR A 37 4.30 -2.00 16.85
C THR A 37 3.99 -0.79 17.73
N PRO A 38 3.18 -0.93 18.80
CA PRO A 38 2.83 0.19 19.67
C PRO A 38 4.04 0.66 20.48
N ALA A 39 4.11 1.97 20.73
CA ALA A 39 5.06 2.58 21.63
C ALA A 39 4.31 3.40 22.69
N THR A 40 4.39 2.99 23.95
CA THR A 40 3.78 3.68 25.10
C THR A 40 4.68 3.56 26.32
N ASP A 41 4.55 4.51 27.24
CA ASP A 41 5.19 4.47 28.56
C ASP A 41 4.32 3.82 29.64
N GLY A 42 3.09 3.41 29.30
CA GLY A 42 2.19 2.70 30.21
C GLY A 42 2.75 1.33 30.63
N ASP A 43 2.55 0.94 31.88
CA ASP A 43 3.06 -0.29 32.48
C ASP A 43 2.02 -1.43 32.57
N GLY A 44 0.85 -1.24 31.94
CA GLY A 44 -0.19 -2.25 31.78
C GLY A 44 0.01 -3.14 30.55
N THR A 45 -0.97 -4.02 30.30
CA THR A 45 -0.96 -4.86 29.09
C THR A 45 -1.36 -4.05 27.87
N VAL A 46 -0.49 -4.04 26.86
CA VAL A 46 -0.72 -3.35 25.59
C VAL A 46 -1.44 -4.29 24.63
N SER A 47 -2.47 -3.79 23.98
CA SER A 47 -3.20 -4.47 22.90
C SER A 47 -3.39 -3.55 21.70
N ARG A 48 -3.67 -4.14 20.53
CA ARG A 48 -4.00 -3.37 19.32
C ARG A 48 -5.13 -4.04 18.55
N VAL A 49 -5.93 -3.22 17.89
CA VAL A 49 -6.96 -3.63 16.94
C VAL A 49 -6.72 -2.87 15.66
N ILE A 50 -6.63 -3.60 14.54
CA ILE A 50 -6.45 -3.04 13.20
C ILE A 50 -7.74 -3.29 12.43
N THR A 51 -8.29 -2.25 11.81
CA THR A 51 -9.53 -2.34 11.04
C THR A 51 -9.32 -1.75 9.64
N ASN A 52 -9.74 -2.48 8.61
CA ASN A 52 -9.91 -1.90 7.28
C ASN A 52 -11.18 -1.02 7.31
N ARG A 53 -11.04 0.27 7.00
CA ARG A 53 -12.14 1.25 7.13
C ARG A 53 -13.18 1.16 6.02
N GLU A 54 -12.84 0.56 4.89
CA GLU A 54 -13.75 0.37 3.76
C GLU A 54 -14.67 -0.85 3.99
N THR A 55 -14.10 -1.95 4.49
CA THR A 55 -14.82 -3.21 4.70
C THR A 55 -15.30 -3.42 6.13
N ASN A 56 -14.80 -2.66 7.10
CA ASN A 56 -14.95 -2.83 8.54
C ASN A 56 -14.40 -4.18 9.07
N GLU A 57 -13.55 -4.83 8.31
CA GLU A 57 -12.89 -6.06 8.71
C GLU A 57 -11.79 -5.79 9.75
N VAL A 58 -11.77 -6.60 10.81
CA VAL A 58 -10.67 -6.58 11.78
C VAL A 58 -9.57 -7.50 11.28
N LEU A 59 -8.37 -6.95 11.11
CA LEU A 59 -7.21 -7.67 10.62
C LEU A 59 -6.46 -8.37 11.75
N THR A 60 -5.94 -9.55 11.48
CA THR A 60 -5.13 -10.35 12.42
C THR A 60 -3.62 -10.13 12.22
N SER A 61 -3.22 -9.45 11.14
CA SER A 61 -1.84 -9.11 10.80
C SER A 61 -1.73 -7.66 10.32
N ASP A 62 -0.52 -7.15 10.30
CA ASP A 62 -0.24 -5.82 9.77
C ASP A 62 -0.58 -5.74 8.27
N PRO A 63 -1.26 -4.66 7.82
CA PRO A 63 -1.70 -4.56 6.43
C PRO A 63 -0.51 -4.35 5.49
N VAL A 64 -0.64 -4.94 4.31
CA VAL A 64 0.29 -4.80 3.18
C VAL A 64 -0.41 -4.07 2.04
N ASP A 65 -1.63 -4.49 1.72
CA ASP A 65 -2.38 -4.06 0.54
C ASP A 65 -2.86 -2.61 0.59
N VAL A 66 -3.12 -2.05 -0.57
CA VAL A 66 -3.81 -0.77 -0.74
C VAL A 66 -5.16 -0.77 -0.02
N GLY A 67 -5.44 0.31 0.72
CA GLY A 67 -6.67 0.49 1.47
C GLY A 67 -6.55 1.58 2.52
N GLU A 68 -7.67 1.88 3.17
CA GLU A 68 -7.75 2.77 4.32
C GLU A 68 -7.86 1.95 5.61
N TYR A 69 -7.04 2.30 6.60
CA TYR A 69 -6.92 1.54 7.82
C TYR A 69 -7.03 2.42 9.05
N ARG A 70 -7.50 1.81 10.13
CA ARG A 70 -7.43 2.36 11.49
C ARG A 70 -6.74 1.37 12.40
N VAL A 71 -5.79 1.84 13.21
CA VAL A 71 -5.25 1.10 14.32
C VAL A 71 -5.65 1.77 15.64
N VAL A 72 -6.13 1.00 16.58
CA VAL A 72 -6.41 1.43 17.95
C VAL A 72 -5.44 0.70 18.87
N TYR A 73 -4.61 1.45 19.56
CA TYR A 73 -3.78 0.94 20.65
C TYR A 73 -4.48 1.17 21.98
N SER A 74 -4.42 0.20 22.86
CA SER A 74 -4.95 0.31 24.22
C SER A 74 -3.95 -0.27 25.19
N VAL A 75 -3.84 0.35 26.36
CA VAL A 75 -3.09 -0.17 27.50
C VAL A 75 -4.02 -0.26 28.69
N SER A 76 -4.04 -1.42 29.37
CA SER A 76 -4.82 -1.60 30.59
C SER A 76 -4.23 -0.82 31.74
N GLU A 77 -5.01 -0.63 32.81
CA GLU A 77 -4.47 -0.11 34.07
C GLU A 77 -3.27 -0.93 34.54
N GLY A 78 -2.23 -0.25 34.94
CA GLY A 78 -1.00 -0.79 35.48
C GLY A 78 -0.77 -0.33 36.93
N LYS A 79 0.44 -0.49 37.41
CA LYS A 79 0.79 -0.09 38.78
C LYS A 79 0.92 1.43 38.94
N ASN A 80 1.46 2.10 37.93
CA ASN A 80 1.79 3.52 37.98
C ASN A 80 0.98 4.35 36.96
N TYR A 81 0.23 3.69 36.08
CA TYR A 81 -0.53 4.34 35.00
C TYR A 81 -1.99 3.86 35.00
N THR A 82 -2.88 4.77 34.67
CA THR A 82 -4.28 4.44 34.37
C THR A 82 -4.38 3.72 33.02
N GLU A 83 -5.54 3.17 32.71
CA GLU A 83 -5.83 2.72 31.35
C GLU A 83 -5.78 3.89 30.36
N GLY A 84 -5.50 3.60 29.10
CA GLY A 84 -5.48 4.60 28.03
C GLY A 84 -5.62 3.97 26.66
N SER A 85 -6.02 4.79 25.69
CA SER A 85 -6.09 4.38 24.29
C SER A 85 -5.84 5.53 23.35
N VAL A 86 -5.38 5.21 22.12
CA VAL A 86 -5.20 6.14 21.03
C VAL A 86 -5.53 5.45 19.71
N SER A 87 -6.02 6.19 18.74
CA SER A 87 -6.29 5.68 17.39
C SER A 87 -5.57 6.50 16.33
N TYR A 88 -5.11 5.80 15.28
CA TYR A 88 -4.50 6.40 14.11
C TYR A 88 -5.17 5.88 12.84
N ASP A 89 -5.52 6.80 11.95
CA ASP A 89 -5.99 6.49 10.60
C ASP A 89 -4.84 6.69 9.61
N PHE A 90 -4.66 5.75 8.71
CA PHE A 90 -3.65 5.82 7.66
C PHE A 90 -4.14 5.12 6.39
N ALA A 91 -3.46 5.39 5.27
CA ALA A 91 -3.77 4.78 3.99
C ALA A 91 -2.51 4.20 3.34
N ILE A 92 -2.67 3.11 2.62
CA ILE A 92 -1.71 2.60 1.66
C ILE A 92 -2.29 2.88 0.28
N THR A 93 -1.59 3.66 -0.54
CA THR A 93 -2.00 4.01 -1.90
C THR A 93 -1.27 3.16 -2.93
N GLN A 94 -1.82 3.10 -4.14
CA GLN A 94 -1.24 2.32 -5.23
C GLN A 94 0.17 2.80 -5.60
N ALA A 95 1.06 1.85 -5.87
CA ALA A 95 2.35 2.12 -6.48
C ALA A 95 2.17 2.39 -7.99
N PRO A 96 2.95 3.29 -8.60
CA PRO A 96 2.91 3.49 -10.03
C PRO A 96 3.52 2.29 -10.76
N LEU A 97 2.85 1.82 -11.82
CA LEU A 97 3.34 0.78 -12.72
C LEU A 97 3.13 1.25 -14.16
N VAL A 98 4.18 1.30 -14.94
CA VAL A 98 4.12 1.66 -16.35
C VAL A 98 4.23 0.41 -17.20
N ILE A 99 3.27 0.21 -18.12
CA ILE A 99 3.31 -0.87 -19.12
C ILE A 99 3.49 -0.21 -20.49
N THR A 100 4.62 -0.47 -21.11
CA THR A 100 5.02 0.15 -22.40
C THR A 100 5.03 -0.93 -23.46
N ALA A 101 4.30 -0.72 -24.57
CA ALA A 101 4.46 -1.54 -25.76
C ALA A 101 5.81 -1.22 -26.41
N GLU A 102 6.53 -2.28 -26.81
CA GLU A 102 7.80 -2.13 -27.47
C GLU A 102 7.64 -1.71 -28.93
N ASP A 103 8.50 -0.83 -29.39
CA ASP A 103 8.59 -0.47 -30.80
C ASP A 103 9.00 -1.67 -31.66
N LYS A 104 8.39 -1.83 -32.81
CA LYS A 104 8.68 -2.90 -33.77
C LYS A 104 8.88 -2.31 -35.16
N ASN A 105 9.52 -3.06 -36.02
CA ASN A 105 9.70 -2.73 -37.43
C ASN A 105 9.14 -3.87 -38.29
N VAL A 106 8.52 -3.50 -39.40
CA VAL A 106 8.00 -4.44 -40.40
C VAL A 106 8.29 -3.92 -41.81
N VAL A 107 8.60 -4.81 -42.72
CA VAL A 107 8.76 -4.47 -44.14
C VAL A 107 7.38 -4.43 -44.80
N PHE A 108 7.16 -3.47 -45.69
CA PHE A 108 5.92 -3.39 -46.47
C PHE A 108 5.54 -4.74 -47.09
N GLY A 109 4.29 -5.14 -46.96
CA GLY A 109 3.77 -6.41 -47.46
C GLY A 109 4.09 -7.61 -46.60
N ALA A 110 4.81 -7.47 -45.49
CA ALA A 110 5.07 -8.55 -44.56
C ALA A 110 3.99 -8.63 -43.47
N LYS A 111 3.82 -9.82 -42.89
CA LYS A 111 2.92 -10.07 -41.78
C LYS A 111 3.33 -9.26 -40.54
N ALA A 112 2.34 -8.81 -39.76
CA ALA A 112 2.57 -8.14 -38.47
C ALA A 112 3.47 -8.99 -37.56
N PRO A 113 4.48 -8.37 -36.90
CA PRO A 113 5.30 -9.06 -35.92
C PRO A 113 4.49 -9.34 -34.62
N GLU A 114 5.05 -10.15 -33.76
CA GLU A 114 4.54 -10.30 -32.39
C GLU A 114 4.76 -9.00 -31.60
N TYR A 115 3.70 -8.50 -30.98
CA TYR A 115 3.77 -7.32 -30.13
C TYR A 115 4.05 -7.72 -28.69
N THR A 116 5.00 -7.08 -28.06
CA THR A 116 5.48 -7.33 -26.71
C THR A 116 5.42 -6.08 -25.87
N VAL A 117 5.39 -6.23 -24.53
CA VAL A 117 5.39 -5.11 -23.59
C VAL A 117 6.51 -5.28 -22.57
N VAL A 118 6.92 -4.16 -21.99
CA VAL A 118 7.80 -4.12 -20.82
C VAL A 118 7.09 -3.48 -19.65
N TYR A 119 7.43 -3.93 -18.44
CA TYR A 119 6.85 -3.47 -17.19
C TYR A 119 7.92 -2.71 -16.40
N ASP A 120 7.56 -1.54 -15.89
CA ASP A 120 8.45 -0.72 -15.06
C ASP A 120 7.67 -0.22 -13.83
N GLY A 121 8.16 -0.52 -12.63
CA GLY A 121 7.57 -0.08 -11.38
C GLY A 121 7.10 -1.19 -10.43
N PHE A 122 7.32 -2.47 -10.73
CA PHE A 122 7.06 -3.53 -9.75
C PHE A 122 7.96 -3.35 -8.52
N VAL A 123 7.36 -3.50 -7.34
CA VAL A 123 8.07 -3.40 -6.06
C VAL A 123 8.26 -4.78 -5.42
N ASN A 124 9.14 -4.88 -4.44
CA ASN A 124 9.37 -6.09 -3.63
C ASN A 124 9.63 -7.39 -4.44
N GLY A 125 10.15 -7.27 -5.68
CA GLY A 125 10.41 -8.44 -6.55
C GLY A 125 9.16 -9.05 -7.16
N GLU A 126 8.03 -8.35 -7.15
CA GLU A 126 6.80 -8.77 -7.84
C GLU A 126 6.97 -8.72 -9.36
N THR A 127 6.11 -9.42 -10.06
CA THR A 127 6.10 -9.55 -11.52
C THR A 127 4.68 -9.42 -12.04
N GLU A 128 4.47 -9.58 -13.36
CA GLU A 128 3.16 -9.60 -13.98
C GLU A 128 2.17 -10.62 -13.36
N ALA A 129 2.64 -11.56 -12.57
CA ALA A 129 1.80 -12.54 -11.89
C ALA A 129 0.81 -11.92 -10.87
N VAL A 130 1.06 -10.68 -10.39
CA VAL A 130 0.16 -9.96 -9.49
C VAL A 130 -0.92 -9.18 -10.24
N LEU A 131 -0.85 -9.13 -11.57
CA LEU A 131 -1.83 -8.48 -12.42
C LEU A 131 -3.04 -9.40 -12.69
N THR A 132 -4.18 -8.80 -12.92
CA THR A 132 -5.43 -9.48 -13.29
C THR A 132 -5.90 -9.00 -14.65
N GLY A 133 -6.71 -9.82 -15.33
CA GLY A 133 -7.16 -9.57 -16.69
C GLY A 133 -6.29 -10.29 -17.72
N THR A 134 -6.43 -9.90 -18.98
CA THR A 134 -5.65 -10.45 -20.09
C THR A 134 -4.99 -9.30 -20.83
N LEU A 135 -3.68 -9.36 -21.01
CA LEU A 135 -2.99 -8.38 -21.83
C LEU A 135 -3.50 -8.46 -23.27
N VAL A 136 -3.95 -7.34 -23.77
CA VAL A 136 -4.35 -7.16 -25.17
C VAL A 136 -3.45 -6.08 -25.77
N VAL A 137 -2.83 -6.38 -26.90
CA VAL A 137 -2.04 -5.40 -27.66
C VAL A 137 -2.64 -5.30 -29.06
N THR A 138 -3.06 -4.11 -29.46
CA THR A 138 -3.67 -3.85 -30.75
C THR A 138 -2.81 -2.94 -31.60
N CYS A 139 -2.89 -3.11 -32.92
CA CYS A 139 -2.25 -2.26 -33.90
C CYS A 139 -3.08 -2.36 -35.20
N ASP A 140 -3.33 -1.22 -35.83
CA ASP A 140 -4.17 -1.16 -37.03
C ASP A 140 -3.42 -1.53 -38.34
N TYR A 141 -2.15 -1.92 -38.22
CA TYR A 141 -1.34 -2.35 -39.38
C TYR A 141 -1.97 -3.54 -40.09
N LYS A 142 -1.95 -3.48 -41.43
CA LYS A 142 -2.30 -4.58 -42.36
C LYS A 142 -1.21 -4.70 -43.43
N GLU A 143 -1.01 -5.88 -43.97
CA GLU A 143 0.04 -6.16 -44.96
C GLU A 143 0.03 -5.19 -46.16
N GLU A 144 -1.15 -4.67 -46.52
CA GLU A 144 -1.32 -3.72 -47.62
C GLU A 144 -1.30 -2.25 -47.18
N SER A 145 -1.03 -1.98 -45.89
CA SER A 145 -0.99 -0.64 -45.34
C SER A 145 0.15 0.20 -45.96
N ARG A 146 -0.15 1.45 -46.29
CA ARG A 146 0.79 2.37 -46.95
C ARG A 146 1.33 3.47 -46.05
N GLU A 147 0.89 3.50 -44.80
CA GLU A 147 1.40 4.46 -43.82
C GLU A 147 2.75 4.00 -43.29
N TYR A 148 3.52 4.95 -42.77
CA TYR A 148 4.90 4.69 -42.33
C TYR A 148 4.98 4.30 -40.86
N THR A 149 3.96 4.63 -40.06
CA THR A 149 3.93 4.36 -38.63
C THR A 149 2.50 4.01 -38.14
N TYR A 150 2.41 3.09 -37.23
CA TYR A 150 1.18 2.67 -36.54
C TYR A 150 1.42 2.63 -35.06
N GLU A 151 0.42 2.99 -34.25
CA GLU A 151 0.51 2.83 -32.82
C GLU A 151 0.29 1.35 -32.42
N ILE A 152 1.15 0.89 -31.49
CA ILE A 152 0.98 -0.39 -30.80
C ILE A 152 0.40 -0.06 -29.43
N ILE A 153 -0.87 -0.45 -29.18
CA ILE A 153 -1.64 0.01 -28.03
C ILE A 153 -1.86 -1.16 -27.05
N PRO A 154 -1.20 -1.14 -25.89
CA PRO A 154 -1.40 -2.15 -24.82
C PRO A 154 -2.61 -1.80 -23.96
N SER A 155 -3.31 -2.82 -23.45
CA SER A 155 -4.49 -2.68 -22.59
C SER A 155 -4.86 -3.98 -21.88
N GLY A 156 -5.92 -3.98 -21.07
CA GLY A 156 -6.61 -5.18 -20.59
C GLY A 156 -6.15 -5.71 -19.24
N LEU A 157 -5.08 -5.18 -18.64
CA LEU A 157 -4.63 -5.56 -17.30
C LEU A 157 -5.12 -4.57 -16.24
N SER A 158 -5.30 -5.07 -15.03
CA SER A 158 -5.60 -4.31 -13.83
C SER A 158 -4.82 -4.85 -12.63
N ALA A 159 -4.72 -4.06 -11.56
CA ALA A 159 -4.05 -4.47 -10.35
C ALA A 159 -4.69 -3.80 -9.12
N LYS A 160 -4.74 -4.52 -8.00
CA LYS A 160 -5.20 -3.98 -6.72
C LYS A 160 -4.22 -2.93 -6.19
N ASN A 161 -2.94 -3.27 -6.19
CA ASN A 161 -1.89 -2.52 -5.51
C ASN A 161 -1.11 -1.57 -6.43
N TYR A 162 -1.42 -1.55 -7.73
CA TYR A 162 -0.73 -0.70 -8.71
C TYR A 162 -1.69 0.19 -9.49
N ALA A 163 -1.27 1.45 -9.67
CA ALA A 163 -1.88 2.37 -10.62
C ALA A 163 -1.18 2.19 -11.98
N ILE A 164 -1.85 1.51 -12.92
CA ILE A 164 -1.27 1.19 -14.21
C ILE A 164 -1.36 2.41 -15.14
N ALA A 165 -0.21 2.82 -15.67
CA ALA A 165 -0.09 3.78 -16.76
C ALA A 165 0.34 3.05 -18.05
N TRP A 166 -0.38 3.28 -19.13
CA TRP A 166 -0.12 2.67 -20.42
C TRP A 166 0.72 3.59 -21.30
N LYS A 167 1.70 3.04 -21.99
CA LYS A 167 2.46 3.73 -23.05
C LYS A 167 2.41 2.94 -24.34
N ASN A 168 2.04 3.64 -25.42
CA ASN A 168 2.02 3.05 -26.75
C ASN A 168 3.45 2.89 -27.28
N GLY A 169 3.66 1.85 -28.09
CA GLY A 169 4.81 1.70 -28.94
C GLY A 169 4.48 2.11 -30.37
N VAL A 170 5.48 2.08 -31.24
CA VAL A 170 5.38 2.41 -32.66
C VAL A 170 5.81 1.21 -33.50
N LEU A 171 5.01 0.91 -34.53
CA LEU A 171 5.38 -0.02 -35.60
C LEU A 171 5.80 0.78 -36.81
#